data_14b8d51333a38050a3f0a56664926979
#
_entry.id   14b8d51333a38050a3f0a56664926979
#
_cell.length_a   1.000
_cell.length_b   1.000
_cell.length_c   1.000
_cell.angle_alpha   90.00
_cell.angle_beta   90.00
_cell.angle_gamma   90.00
#
_symmetry.space_group_name_H-M   'P 1'
#
loop_
_entity.id
_entity.type
_entity.pdbx_description
1 polymer ?
#
loop_
_entity_poly.entity_id
_entity_poly.type
_entity_poly.pdbx_seq_one_letter_code
_entity_poly.pdbx_strand_id
1 'polypeptide(L)'
;GVERLFEPVQDKMAFIAENGGIAFEKGQCVYSLPMPDEGVTEMIESARELYRDGVRILLSGEKSAYVTDSDPDFAESCHIYCARLTALDRLEDFWGRDRIIKIALFDKNAEKLTYPAMKRFSDRYNVILSNTHWVDIVDKNVNKGNAVKRLMEKLGAGFDEAMVFGDYLNDL
;
A
#
# COMPACT_ATOMS: atom_id res chain seq x y z
N GLY A 1 -8.81 5.90 -8.47
CA GLY A 1 -8.19 6.25 -7.19
C GLY A 1 -8.79 7.53 -6.61
N VAL A 2 -8.39 7.90 -5.41
CA VAL A 2 -8.89 9.07 -4.65
C VAL A 2 -8.79 10.38 -5.46
N GLU A 3 -7.71 10.60 -6.17
CA GLU A 3 -7.49 11.79 -7.02
C GLU A 3 -8.65 12.06 -7.99
N ARG A 4 -9.22 11.00 -8.58
CA ARG A 4 -10.34 11.15 -9.52
C ARG A 4 -11.62 11.66 -8.86
N LEU A 5 -11.82 11.35 -7.57
CA LEU A 5 -12.98 11.84 -6.81
C LEU A 5 -12.88 13.33 -6.49
N PHE A 6 -11.65 13.86 -6.41
CA PHE A 6 -11.35 15.24 -6.04
C PHE A 6 -10.81 16.07 -7.22
N GLU A 7 -10.96 15.59 -8.47
CA GLU A 7 -10.47 16.27 -9.68
C GLU A 7 -10.71 17.80 -9.71
N PRO A 8 -11.90 18.31 -9.33
CA PRO A 8 -12.15 19.75 -9.35
C PRO A 8 -11.34 20.60 -8.37
N VAL A 9 -10.73 19.97 -7.37
CA VAL A 9 -10.00 20.65 -6.28
C VAL A 9 -8.62 20.05 -5.99
N GLN A 10 -8.17 19.12 -6.83
CA GLN A 10 -6.92 18.38 -6.62
C GLN A 10 -5.67 19.28 -6.57
N ASP A 11 -5.71 20.45 -7.22
CA ASP A 11 -4.66 21.45 -7.20
C ASP A 11 -4.47 22.13 -5.84
N LYS A 12 -5.48 22.00 -4.95
CA LYS A 12 -5.52 22.55 -3.59
C LYS A 12 -5.31 21.49 -2.52
N MET A 13 -5.04 20.25 -2.92
CA MET A 13 -4.96 19.10 -2.02
C MET A 13 -3.61 18.41 -2.14
N ALA A 14 -3.19 17.81 -1.05
CA ALA A 14 -2.19 16.75 -1.04
C ALA A 14 -2.88 15.41 -0.74
N PHE A 15 -2.35 14.33 -1.32
CA PHE A 15 -2.89 12.99 -1.16
C PHE A 15 -1.86 12.11 -0.48
N ILE A 16 -2.27 11.43 0.58
CA ILE A 16 -1.48 10.37 1.23
C ILE A 16 -2.12 9.04 0.85
N ALA A 17 -1.31 8.12 0.33
CA ALA A 17 -1.74 6.81 -0.11
C ALA A 17 -0.88 5.69 0.50
N GLU A 18 -1.23 4.45 0.20
CA GLU A 18 -0.50 3.24 0.61
C GLU A 18 -0.22 3.22 2.13
N ASN A 19 -1.28 3.40 2.93
CA ASN A 19 -1.23 3.45 4.41
C ASN A 19 -0.30 4.53 4.98
N GLY A 20 0.07 5.54 4.20
CA GLY A 20 1.02 6.57 4.58
C GLY A 20 2.43 6.35 3.99
N GLY A 21 2.58 5.41 3.08
CA GLY A 21 3.86 5.10 2.43
C GLY A 21 4.26 6.06 1.32
N ILE A 22 3.31 6.81 0.77
CA ILE A 22 3.56 7.78 -0.31
C ILE A 22 2.62 8.98 -0.19
N ALA A 23 3.12 10.16 -0.57
CA ALA A 23 2.32 11.37 -0.64
C ALA A 23 2.58 12.16 -1.92
N PHE A 24 1.53 12.76 -2.45
CA PHE A 24 1.53 13.58 -3.66
C PHE A 24 0.95 14.96 -3.38
N GLU A 25 1.54 15.97 -3.97
CA GLU A 25 1.03 17.33 -4.04
C GLU A 25 1.08 17.80 -5.47
N LYS A 26 -0.04 18.30 -6.01
CA LYS A 26 -0.15 18.78 -7.42
C LYS A 26 0.36 17.75 -8.44
N GLY A 27 0.09 16.46 -8.19
CA GLY A 27 0.51 15.36 -9.05
C GLY A 27 2.00 14.98 -8.94
N GLN A 28 2.77 15.63 -8.09
CA GLN A 28 4.18 15.30 -7.84
C GLN A 28 4.33 14.49 -6.55
N CYS A 29 5.12 13.42 -6.58
CA CYS A 29 5.49 12.70 -5.38
C CYS A 29 6.36 13.60 -4.50
N VAL A 30 5.87 13.92 -3.30
CA VAL A 30 6.57 14.77 -2.34
C VAL A 30 7.22 14.00 -1.20
N TYR A 31 6.81 12.76 -1.04
CA TYR A 31 7.31 11.84 -0.04
C TYR A 31 7.05 10.40 -0.48
N SER A 32 7.99 9.52 -0.27
CA SER A 32 7.79 8.06 -0.34
C SER A 32 8.67 7.34 0.68
N LEU A 33 8.19 6.22 1.17
CA LEU A 33 8.91 5.32 2.07
C LEU A 33 8.78 3.88 1.55
N PRO A 34 9.60 3.51 0.55
CA PRO A 34 9.58 2.16 0.02
C PRO A 34 10.13 1.15 1.03
N MET A 35 9.68 -0.08 0.92
CA MET A 35 10.23 -1.22 1.65
C MET A 35 11.68 -1.49 1.17
N PRO A 36 12.56 -1.95 2.07
CA PRO A 36 13.87 -2.45 1.65
C PRO A 36 13.73 -3.62 0.65
N ASP A 37 14.60 -3.67 -0.35
CA ASP A 37 14.56 -4.70 -1.41
C ASP A 37 14.60 -6.14 -0.86
N GLU A 38 15.40 -6.37 0.18
CA GLU A 38 15.48 -7.66 0.89
C GLU A 38 14.12 -8.01 1.54
N GLY A 39 13.43 -7.01 2.10
CA GLY A 39 12.11 -7.17 2.69
C GLY A 39 11.04 -7.49 1.65
N VAL A 40 11.11 -6.85 0.48
CA VAL A 40 10.19 -7.17 -0.63
C VAL A 40 10.39 -8.61 -1.08
N THR A 41 11.63 -9.05 -1.28
CA THR A 41 11.96 -10.44 -1.65
C THR A 41 11.42 -11.42 -0.62
N GLU A 42 11.72 -11.21 0.65
CA GLU A 42 11.28 -12.09 1.75
C GLU A 42 9.74 -12.20 1.81
N MET A 43 9.03 -11.09 1.63
CA MET A 43 7.57 -11.10 1.67
C MET A 43 6.96 -11.79 0.46
N ILE A 44 7.52 -11.63 -0.74
CA ILE A 44 7.10 -12.34 -1.95
C ILE A 44 7.27 -13.85 -1.76
N GLU A 45 8.43 -14.30 -1.29
CA GLU A 45 8.70 -15.71 -1.05
C GLU A 45 7.76 -16.30 -0.02
N SER A 46 7.56 -15.61 1.10
CA SER A 46 6.66 -16.05 2.17
C SER A 46 5.18 -16.11 1.71
N ALA A 47 4.75 -15.14 0.90
CA ALA A 47 3.40 -15.13 0.37
C ALA A 47 3.18 -16.25 -0.68
N ARG A 48 4.21 -16.62 -1.43
CA ARG A 48 4.13 -17.74 -2.38
C ARG A 48 3.85 -19.08 -1.72
N GLU A 49 4.27 -19.28 -0.49
CA GLU A 49 3.93 -20.47 0.29
C GLU A 49 2.39 -20.64 0.41
N LEU A 50 1.66 -19.51 0.41
CA LEU A 50 0.20 -19.46 0.55
C LEU A 50 -0.55 -19.48 -0.80
N TYR A 51 0.15 -19.54 -1.94
CA TYR A 51 -0.49 -19.53 -3.28
C TYR A 51 -1.45 -20.69 -3.50
N ARG A 52 -1.14 -21.84 -2.94
CA ARG A 52 -1.98 -23.06 -3.05
C ARG A 52 -3.31 -22.91 -2.32
N ASP A 53 -3.34 -22.03 -1.31
CA ASP A 53 -4.52 -21.71 -0.52
C ASP A 53 -5.36 -20.58 -1.12
N GLY A 54 -4.99 -20.11 -2.33
CA GLY A 54 -5.72 -19.09 -3.07
C GLY A 54 -5.26 -17.65 -2.84
N VAL A 55 -4.19 -17.44 -2.07
CA VAL A 55 -3.62 -16.10 -1.83
C VAL A 55 -3.01 -15.55 -3.13
N ARG A 56 -3.22 -14.27 -3.40
CA ARG A 56 -2.65 -13.54 -4.56
C ARG A 56 -1.87 -12.33 -4.10
N ILE A 57 -0.84 -11.96 -4.87
CA ILE A 57 0.11 -10.90 -4.51
C ILE A 57 -0.08 -9.71 -5.46
N LEU A 58 -0.23 -8.53 -4.87
CA LEU A 58 -0.15 -7.24 -5.54
C LEU A 58 1.01 -6.45 -4.93
N LEU A 59 1.90 -5.94 -5.77
CA LEU A 59 2.98 -5.04 -5.38
C LEU A 59 2.57 -3.61 -5.70
N SER A 60 2.42 -2.74 -4.70
CA SER A 60 2.17 -1.31 -4.91
C SER A 60 3.50 -0.56 -4.94
N GLY A 61 3.88 -0.09 -6.11
CA GLY A 61 5.07 0.73 -6.33
C GLY A 61 4.78 2.23 -6.34
N GLU A 62 5.83 3.02 -6.48
CA GLU A 62 5.73 4.49 -6.61
C GLU A 62 5.05 4.91 -7.93
N LYS A 63 5.18 4.09 -8.98
CA LYS A 63 4.71 4.40 -10.33
C LYS A 63 3.48 3.61 -10.74
N SER A 64 3.39 2.35 -10.30
CA SER A 64 2.30 1.44 -10.66
C SER A 64 2.10 0.37 -9.61
N ALA A 65 0.93 -0.28 -9.62
CA ALA A 65 0.74 -1.57 -8.99
C ALA A 65 1.09 -2.68 -9.99
N TYR A 66 1.63 -3.81 -9.50
CA TYR A 66 2.12 -4.92 -10.30
C TYR A 66 1.49 -6.23 -9.85
N VAL A 67 1.04 -7.03 -10.81
CA VAL A 67 0.43 -8.35 -10.60
C VAL A 67 0.90 -9.33 -11.68
N THR A 68 0.84 -10.63 -11.38
CA THR A 68 1.11 -11.69 -12.38
C THR A 68 -0.10 -12.59 -12.62
N ASP A 69 -1.16 -12.42 -11.82
CA ASP A 69 -2.29 -13.34 -11.78
C ASP A 69 -3.46 -12.84 -12.62
N SER A 70 -4.20 -13.79 -13.21
CA SER A 70 -5.41 -13.57 -13.98
C SER A 70 -6.69 -14.07 -13.26
N ASP A 71 -6.63 -14.34 -11.95
CA ASP A 71 -7.82 -14.68 -11.16
C ASP A 71 -8.86 -13.55 -11.27
N PRO A 72 -10.11 -13.83 -11.71
CA PRO A 72 -11.09 -12.78 -11.99
C PRO A 72 -11.47 -11.94 -10.77
N ASP A 73 -11.65 -12.57 -9.59
CA ASP A 73 -12.04 -11.88 -8.36
C ASP A 73 -10.91 -10.98 -7.87
N PHE A 74 -9.68 -11.46 -7.98
CA PHE A 74 -8.48 -10.68 -7.68
C PHE A 74 -8.31 -9.52 -8.65
N ALA A 75 -8.46 -9.76 -9.96
CA ALA A 75 -8.36 -8.72 -10.98
C ALA A 75 -9.41 -7.62 -10.77
N GLU A 76 -10.67 -7.97 -10.51
CA GLU A 76 -11.73 -7.01 -10.19
C GLU A 76 -11.37 -6.18 -8.96
N SER A 77 -10.91 -6.83 -7.89
CA SER A 77 -10.47 -6.15 -6.67
C SER A 77 -9.32 -5.18 -6.93
N CYS A 78 -8.33 -5.58 -7.74
CA CYS A 78 -7.23 -4.70 -8.12
C CYS A 78 -7.70 -3.46 -8.88
N HIS A 79 -8.64 -3.61 -9.82
CA HIS A 79 -9.18 -2.47 -10.59
C HIS A 79 -9.95 -1.47 -9.73
N ILE A 80 -10.58 -1.91 -8.65
CA ILE A 80 -11.27 -1.02 -7.70
C ILE A 80 -10.27 -0.09 -6.99
N TYR A 81 -9.15 -0.65 -6.53
CA TYR A 81 -8.22 0.06 -5.64
C TYR A 81 -7.04 0.70 -6.37
N CYS A 82 -6.60 0.15 -7.50
CA CYS A 82 -5.41 0.62 -8.19
C CYS A 82 -5.73 1.64 -9.28
N ALA A 83 -5.08 2.80 -9.25
CA ALA A 83 -5.18 3.80 -10.31
C ALA A 83 -4.40 3.39 -11.56
N ARG A 84 -3.29 2.67 -11.38
CA ARG A 84 -2.46 2.10 -12.44
C ARG A 84 -2.13 0.66 -12.07
N LEU A 85 -2.34 -0.25 -13.02
CA LEU A 85 -2.08 -1.67 -12.84
C LEU A 85 -1.26 -2.17 -14.03
N THR A 86 -0.15 -2.82 -13.76
CA THR A 86 0.76 -3.39 -14.75
C THR A 86 0.82 -4.90 -14.54
N ALA A 87 0.42 -5.66 -15.55
CA ALA A 87 0.63 -7.10 -15.56
C ALA A 87 2.10 -7.41 -15.91
N LEU A 88 2.67 -8.35 -15.18
CA LEU A 88 4.02 -8.88 -15.39
C LEU A 88 3.96 -10.37 -15.68
N ASP A 89 4.94 -10.91 -16.41
CA ASP A 89 5.09 -12.36 -16.57
C ASP A 89 5.57 -13.00 -15.26
N ARG A 90 6.42 -12.30 -14.52
CA ARG A 90 6.92 -12.68 -13.20
C ARG A 90 6.92 -11.47 -12.29
N LEU A 91 6.60 -11.65 -10.99
CA LEU A 91 6.64 -10.52 -10.05
C LEU A 91 8.02 -9.85 -10.01
N GLU A 92 9.09 -10.62 -10.11
CA GLU A 92 10.47 -10.11 -10.08
C GLU A 92 10.78 -9.14 -11.22
N ASP A 93 9.99 -9.12 -12.28
CA ASP A 93 10.21 -8.21 -13.42
C ASP A 93 9.95 -6.74 -13.07
N PHE A 94 9.48 -6.44 -11.84
CA PHE A 94 9.42 -5.07 -11.33
C PHE A 94 10.81 -4.51 -10.97
N TRP A 95 11.79 -5.36 -10.67
CA TRP A 95 13.14 -4.91 -10.30
C TRP A 95 13.75 -3.99 -11.36
N GLY A 96 14.34 -2.89 -10.92
CA GLY A 96 14.92 -1.86 -11.79
C GLY A 96 13.89 -0.95 -12.47
N ARG A 97 12.57 -1.20 -12.33
CA ARG A 97 11.49 -0.37 -12.87
C ARG A 97 10.89 0.55 -11.84
N ASP A 98 10.72 0.07 -10.61
CA ASP A 98 10.02 0.76 -9.54
C ASP A 98 10.55 0.37 -8.15
N ARG A 99 10.19 1.16 -7.14
CA ARG A 99 10.41 0.85 -5.72
C ARG A 99 9.07 0.51 -5.09
N ILE A 100 9.01 -0.58 -4.34
CA ILE A 100 7.77 -1.09 -3.75
C ILE A 100 7.50 -0.41 -2.41
N ILE A 101 6.34 0.20 -2.29
CA ILE A 101 5.85 0.86 -1.07
C ILE A 101 5.11 -0.13 -0.17
N LYS A 102 4.31 -1.01 -0.80
CA LYS A 102 3.42 -1.94 -0.09
C LYS A 102 3.32 -3.26 -0.85
N ILE A 103 3.25 -4.34 -0.11
CA ILE A 103 2.82 -5.64 -0.61
C ILE A 103 1.42 -5.89 -0.08
N ALA A 104 0.46 -6.10 -0.96
CA ALA A 104 -0.91 -6.42 -0.60
C ALA A 104 -1.22 -7.87 -1.00
N LEU A 105 -1.75 -8.63 -0.05
CA LEU A 105 -2.12 -10.02 -0.23
C LEU A 105 -3.65 -10.14 -0.24
N PHE A 106 -4.17 -10.60 -1.37
CA PHE A 106 -5.59 -10.89 -1.52
C PHE A 106 -5.89 -12.33 -1.12
N ASP A 107 -6.88 -12.50 -0.26
CA ASP A 107 -7.34 -13.80 0.21
C ASP A 107 -8.81 -13.72 0.65
N LYS A 108 -9.67 -14.58 0.14
CA LYS A 108 -11.09 -14.65 0.56
C LYS A 108 -11.26 -15.02 2.05
N ASN A 109 -10.20 -15.48 2.70
CA ASN A 109 -10.16 -15.84 4.12
C ASN A 109 -9.01 -15.14 4.87
N ALA A 110 -8.74 -13.89 4.51
CA ALA A 110 -7.57 -13.13 4.93
C ALA A 110 -7.39 -13.08 6.46
N GLU A 111 -8.47 -12.89 7.22
CA GLU A 111 -8.43 -12.83 8.69
C GLU A 111 -7.94 -14.13 9.33
N LYS A 112 -8.33 -15.30 8.77
CA LYS A 112 -8.06 -16.61 9.38
C LYS A 112 -6.82 -17.30 8.82
N LEU A 113 -6.40 -16.95 7.61
CA LEU A 113 -5.27 -17.59 6.94
C LEU A 113 -4.11 -16.62 6.76
N THR A 114 -4.24 -15.64 5.87
CA THR A 114 -3.11 -14.80 5.46
C THR A 114 -2.62 -13.88 6.58
N TYR A 115 -3.53 -13.24 7.32
CA TYR A 115 -3.14 -12.33 8.40
C TYR A 115 -2.36 -13.01 9.52
N PRO A 116 -2.80 -14.14 10.12
CA PRO A 116 -2.02 -14.86 11.12
C PRO A 116 -0.67 -15.36 10.58
N ALA A 117 -0.62 -15.85 9.33
CA ALA A 117 0.61 -16.32 8.71
C ALA A 117 1.65 -15.21 8.54
N MET A 118 1.21 -14.02 8.11
CA MET A 118 2.11 -12.88 7.89
C MET A 118 2.43 -12.11 9.17
N LYS A 119 1.62 -12.24 10.22
CA LYS A 119 1.84 -11.55 11.50
C LYS A 119 3.15 -11.90 12.18
N ARG A 120 3.77 -13.03 11.82
CA ARG A 120 5.13 -13.41 12.27
C ARG A 120 6.21 -12.38 11.92
N PHE A 121 5.93 -11.46 10.97
CA PHE A 121 6.84 -10.41 10.55
C PHE A 121 6.57 -9.05 11.21
N SER A 122 5.63 -8.97 12.16
CA SER A 122 5.18 -7.69 12.76
C SER A 122 6.22 -7.00 13.64
N ASP A 123 7.31 -7.64 13.98
CA ASP A 123 8.47 -7.01 14.62
C ASP A 123 9.23 -6.07 13.67
N ARG A 124 9.27 -6.40 12.35
CA ARG A 124 10.03 -5.67 11.32
C ARG A 124 9.17 -4.85 10.36
N TYR A 125 7.92 -5.25 10.16
CA TYR A 125 6.98 -4.60 9.22
C TYR A 125 5.66 -4.29 9.91
N ASN A 126 4.90 -3.35 9.37
CA ASN A 126 3.50 -3.21 9.71
C ASN A 126 2.68 -4.18 8.85
N VAL A 127 2.06 -5.16 9.52
CA VAL A 127 1.15 -6.14 8.90
C VAL A 127 -0.26 -5.75 9.30
N ILE A 128 -1.07 -5.34 8.33
CA ILE A 128 -2.37 -4.69 8.53
C ILE A 128 -3.44 -5.54 7.84
N LEU A 129 -4.46 -5.93 8.58
CA LEU A 129 -5.70 -6.44 7.99
C LEU A 129 -6.52 -5.25 7.53
N SER A 130 -6.43 -4.91 6.24
CA SER A 130 -7.01 -3.68 5.68
C SER A 130 -8.51 -3.79 5.45
N ASN A 131 -8.99 -5.00 5.17
CA ASN A 131 -10.40 -5.36 5.11
C ASN A 131 -10.54 -6.90 5.13
N THR A 132 -11.74 -7.41 4.83
CA THR A 132 -12.06 -8.85 4.88
C THR A 132 -11.23 -9.71 3.93
N HIS A 133 -10.64 -9.13 2.87
CA HIS A 133 -9.93 -9.86 1.81
C HIS A 133 -8.49 -9.39 1.61
N TRP A 134 -8.02 -8.35 2.31
CA TRP A 134 -6.71 -7.78 2.06
C TRP A 134 -5.86 -7.69 3.32
N VAL A 135 -4.64 -8.19 3.21
CA VAL A 135 -3.56 -7.97 4.18
C VAL A 135 -2.49 -7.12 3.53
N ASP A 136 -2.23 -5.96 4.10
CA ASP A 136 -1.19 -5.04 3.64
C ASP A 136 0.06 -5.18 4.49
N ILE A 137 1.22 -5.17 3.84
CA ILE A 137 2.53 -5.21 4.48
C ILE A 137 3.34 -4.02 3.98
N VAL A 138 3.79 -3.19 4.92
CA VAL A 138 4.55 -1.97 4.65
C VAL A 138 5.74 -1.85 5.59
N ASP A 139 6.69 -0.95 5.28
CA ASP A 139 7.78 -0.64 6.21
C ASP A 139 7.25 -0.29 7.60
N LYS A 140 8.01 -0.62 8.64
CA LYS A 140 7.62 -0.42 10.05
C LYS A 140 7.28 1.03 10.38
N ASN A 141 7.92 1.98 9.70
CA ASN A 141 7.73 3.42 9.93
C ASN A 141 6.56 4.01 9.12
N VAL A 142 5.93 3.22 8.26
CA VAL A 142 4.77 3.64 7.48
C VAL A 142 3.52 3.59 8.35
N ASN A 143 2.93 4.76 8.59
CA ASN A 143 1.60 4.94 9.15
C ASN A 143 1.05 6.31 8.75
N LYS A 144 -0.27 6.48 8.82
CA LYS A 144 -0.95 7.71 8.40
C LYS A 144 -0.47 8.94 9.19
N GLY A 145 -0.29 8.81 10.52
CA GLY A 145 0.17 9.90 11.39
C GLY A 145 1.56 10.41 11.01
N ASN A 146 2.52 9.50 10.78
CA ASN A 146 3.86 9.88 10.33
C ASN A 146 3.84 10.56 8.96
N ALA A 147 2.98 10.11 8.04
CA ALA A 147 2.85 10.73 6.72
C ALA A 147 2.27 12.14 6.82
N VAL A 148 1.23 12.35 7.63
CA VAL A 148 0.66 13.68 7.89
C VAL A 148 1.72 14.60 8.50
N LYS A 149 2.45 14.14 9.53
CA LYS A 149 3.51 14.91 10.16
C LYS A 149 4.55 15.38 9.13
N ARG A 150 5.05 14.46 8.28
CA ARG A 150 6.05 14.80 7.25
C ARG A 150 5.50 15.78 6.21
N LEU A 151 4.23 15.62 5.83
CA LEU A 151 3.57 16.56 4.91
C LEU A 151 3.45 17.95 5.54
N MET A 152 3.04 18.05 6.80
CA MET A 152 2.95 19.31 7.54
C MET A 152 4.31 19.99 7.65
N GLU A 153 5.36 19.25 8.03
CA GLU A 153 6.73 19.78 8.08
C GLU A 153 7.15 20.38 6.73
N LYS A 154 6.80 19.69 5.62
CA LYS A 154 7.09 20.17 4.27
C LYS A 154 6.31 21.44 3.90
N LEU A 155 5.07 21.55 4.35
CA LEU A 155 4.20 22.70 4.13
C LEU A 155 4.51 23.87 5.08
N GLY A 156 5.36 23.67 6.08
CA GLY A 156 5.66 24.66 7.11
C GLY A 156 4.50 24.90 8.06
N ALA A 157 3.58 23.93 8.22
CA ALA A 157 2.40 24.04 9.06
C ALA A 157 2.64 23.42 10.45
N GLY A 158 2.15 24.10 11.49
CA GLY A 158 2.16 23.60 12.87
C GLY A 158 0.96 22.68 13.19
N PHE A 159 1.06 21.90 14.26
CA PHE A 159 -0.05 21.03 14.68
C PHE A 159 -1.29 21.80 15.15
N ASP A 160 -1.11 23.03 15.61
CA ASP A 160 -2.16 23.97 15.99
C ASP A 160 -2.95 24.53 14.78
N GLU A 161 -2.40 24.36 13.59
CA GLU A 161 -3.05 24.73 12.32
C GLU A 161 -3.76 23.54 11.65
N ALA A 162 -3.73 22.35 12.27
CA ALA A 162 -4.29 21.13 11.69
C ALA A 162 -5.60 20.71 12.36
N MET A 163 -6.55 20.24 11.55
CA MET A 163 -7.74 19.56 12.01
C MET A 163 -7.82 18.19 11.32
N VAL A 164 -8.01 17.13 12.09
CA VAL A 164 -8.02 15.74 11.59
C VAL A 164 -9.42 15.14 11.78
N PHE A 165 -9.89 14.43 10.77
CA PHE A 165 -11.10 13.62 10.80
C PHE A 165 -10.71 12.18 10.45
N GLY A 166 -11.26 11.22 11.19
CA GLY A 166 -11.07 9.80 10.98
C GLY A 166 -12.36 9.04 11.26
N ASP A 167 -12.52 7.87 10.66
CA ASP A 167 -13.71 7.03 10.83
C ASP A 167 -13.36 5.64 11.40
N TYR A 168 -12.07 5.31 11.51
CA TYR A 168 -11.63 4.00 11.98
C TYR A 168 -10.33 4.04 12.81
N LEU A 169 -10.02 2.94 13.52
CA LEU A 169 -8.88 2.83 14.43
C LEU A 169 -7.50 3.04 13.78
N ASN A 170 -7.36 2.84 12.47
CA ASN A 170 -6.12 3.08 11.73
C ASN A 170 -5.88 4.57 11.41
N ASP A 171 -6.80 5.44 11.79
CA ASP A 171 -6.69 6.90 11.68
C ASP A 171 -6.21 7.56 12.98
N LEU A 172 -6.01 6.77 14.06
CA LEU A 172 -5.55 7.24 15.36
C LEU A 172 -4.02 7.29 15.47
#